data_bcbcc260929b767f8c5de83e685889a8
#
_entry.id   bcbcc260929b767f8c5de83e685889a8
#
_cell.length_a   1.000
_cell.length_b   1.000
_cell.length_c   1.000
_cell.angle_alpha   90.00
_cell.angle_beta   90.00
_cell.angle_gamma   90.00
#
_symmetry.space_group_name_H-M   'P 1'
#
loop_
_entity.id
_entity.type
_entity.pdbx_description
1 polymer ?
#
loop_
_entity_poly.entity_id
_entity_poly.type
_entity_poly.pdbx_seq_one_letter_code
_entity_poly.pdbx_strand_id
1 'polypeptide(L)'
;MALEDPGPREHDRIARRAGLAAVPVPVDAEGLDVNNLRRTRAQAVLVTPAHQCPTGVALSPSRRRQLIDWADDVDGVILEDDYDAEFRYDRQPVGSLQGIDPERVVALGSVSNTLAPAVRIGWVLAPSRFVPGIIQEKHLAGGGAPGLDQEALALLIESGHFDRHLRRMCEVYRKRRDVLAEEVGATLGADRLQGLAAGCHALLRLPPDVSEDAVVTSARSLSVGVSGLGRYRLTPTTGDPALVLGFGNLTDHQLRRGVRRLADAVRQAAESPPNTGTRPA
;
A
#
# COMPACT_ATOMS: atom_id res chain seq x y z
N MET A 1 15.15 11.45 2.82
CA MET A 1 14.44 10.40 2.07
C MET A 1 13.03 10.87 1.79
N ALA A 2 12.57 10.80 0.55
CA ALA A 2 11.19 11.12 0.17
C ALA A 2 10.26 9.90 0.39
N LEU A 3 9.02 10.16 0.81
CA LEU A 3 7.99 9.15 1.02
C LEU A 3 6.68 9.60 0.37
N GLU A 4 5.90 8.68 -0.14
CA GLU A 4 4.55 8.93 -0.63
C GLU A 4 3.64 9.45 0.48
N ASP A 5 2.82 10.47 0.17
CA ASP A 5 1.83 11.04 1.09
C ASP A 5 0.47 11.23 0.36
N PRO A 6 -0.55 10.40 0.65
CA PRO A 6 -0.56 9.38 1.72
C PRO A 6 0.31 8.16 1.43
N GLY A 7 0.83 7.54 2.49
CA GLY A 7 1.64 6.33 2.43
C GLY A 7 1.66 5.58 3.77
N PRO A 8 2.19 4.35 3.82
CA PRO A 8 2.29 3.58 5.07
C PRO A 8 3.13 4.34 6.12
N ARG A 9 2.56 4.57 7.30
CA ARG A 9 3.25 5.26 8.41
C ARG A 9 4.49 4.51 8.90
N GLU A 10 4.55 3.23 8.65
CA GLU A 10 5.70 2.37 8.95
C GLU A 10 6.94 2.83 8.20
N HIS A 11 6.81 3.28 6.95
CA HIS A 11 7.92 3.82 6.16
C HIS A 11 8.54 5.07 6.82
N ASP A 12 7.73 6.00 7.31
CA ASP A 12 8.21 7.17 8.06
C ASP A 12 8.93 6.75 9.36
N ARG A 13 8.34 5.81 10.11
CA ARG A 13 8.94 5.31 11.35
C ARG A 13 10.29 4.64 11.12
N ILE A 14 10.38 3.81 10.07
CA ILE A 14 11.64 3.12 9.70
C ILE A 14 12.69 4.14 9.26
N ALA A 15 12.33 5.09 8.39
CA ALA A 15 13.23 6.14 7.92
C ALA A 15 13.79 6.96 9.11
N ARG A 16 12.92 7.42 10.01
CA ARG A 16 13.34 8.17 11.21
C ARG A 16 14.22 7.35 12.16
N ARG A 17 13.90 6.05 12.34
CA ARG A 17 14.72 5.15 13.14
C ARG A 17 16.11 4.96 12.55
N ALA A 18 16.24 5.01 11.22
CA ALA A 18 17.52 4.99 10.52
C ALA A 18 18.23 6.36 10.49
N GLY A 19 17.73 7.37 11.23
CA GLY A 19 18.32 8.71 11.29
C GLY A 19 18.03 9.57 10.06
N LEU A 20 17.10 9.16 9.19
CA LEU A 20 16.75 9.88 7.97
C LEU A 20 15.60 10.86 8.22
N ALA A 21 15.71 12.06 7.64
CA ALA A 21 14.58 12.98 7.54
C ALA A 21 13.59 12.47 6.48
N ALA A 22 12.34 12.22 6.88
CA ALA A 22 11.25 11.87 5.97
C ALA A 22 10.64 13.15 5.36
N VAL A 23 10.58 13.20 4.04
CA VAL A 23 9.99 14.31 3.28
C VAL A 23 8.74 13.78 2.56
N PRO A 24 7.54 14.26 2.91
CA PRO A 24 6.31 13.84 2.25
C PRO A 24 6.25 14.37 0.82
N VAL A 25 5.88 13.52 -0.13
CA VAL A 25 5.65 13.87 -1.53
C VAL A 25 4.23 13.44 -1.91
N PRO A 26 3.39 14.36 -2.42
CA PRO A 26 2.01 14.06 -2.75
C PRO A 26 1.86 12.94 -3.77
N VAL A 27 0.78 12.17 -3.61
CA VAL A 27 0.31 11.16 -4.57
C VAL A 27 -0.98 11.67 -5.21
N ASP A 28 -1.03 11.64 -6.54
CA ASP A 28 -2.19 11.99 -7.35
C ASP A 28 -2.72 10.78 -8.15
N ALA A 29 -3.58 11.01 -9.13
CA ALA A 29 -4.15 9.95 -9.97
C ALA A 29 -3.12 9.22 -10.85
N GLU A 30 -1.92 9.78 -11.03
CA GLU A 30 -0.81 9.18 -11.76
C GLU A 30 0.26 8.55 -10.84
N GLY A 31 0.05 8.54 -9.52
CA GLY A 31 0.98 8.10 -8.50
C GLY A 31 1.79 9.25 -7.89
N LEU A 32 3.00 8.96 -7.41
CA LEU A 32 3.88 9.96 -6.78
C LEU A 32 4.14 11.17 -7.72
N ASP A 33 3.98 12.39 -7.20
CA ASP A 33 4.25 13.62 -7.95
C ASP A 33 5.77 13.89 -8.01
N VAL A 34 6.38 13.51 -9.14
CA VAL A 34 7.82 13.67 -9.36
C VAL A 34 8.22 15.16 -9.46
N ASN A 35 7.31 16.06 -9.85
CA ASN A 35 7.62 17.49 -9.87
C ASN A 35 7.77 18.05 -8.45
N ASN A 36 6.94 17.58 -7.51
CA ASN A 36 7.12 17.90 -6.10
C ASN A 36 8.38 17.23 -5.52
N LEU A 37 8.67 15.99 -5.90
CA LEU A 37 9.92 15.32 -5.50
C LEU A 37 11.16 16.11 -5.92
N ARG A 38 11.23 16.63 -7.16
CA ARG A 38 12.34 17.46 -7.69
C ARG A 38 12.56 18.75 -6.90
N ARG A 39 11.55 19.25 -6.19
CA ARG A 39 11.68 20.45 -5.32
C ARG A 39 12.26 20.13 -3.95
N THR A 40 12.38 18.86 -3.61
CA THR A 40 13.00 18.43 -2.35
C THR A 40 14.53 18.31 -2.49
N ARG A 41 15.19 18.12 -1.34
CA ARG A 41 16.63 17.75 -1.30
C ARG A 41 16.83 16.25 -1.07
N ALA A 42 15.80 15.44 -1.35
CA ALA A 42 15.88 14.00 -1.14
C ALA A 42 16.85 13.37 -2.15
N GLN A 43 17.67 12.43 -1.68
CA GLN A 43 18.54 11.58 -2.49
C GLN A 43 18.05 10.12 -2.50
N ALA A 44 16.98 9.83 -1.82
CA ALA A 44 16.31 8.54 -1.87
C ALA A 44 14.81 8.76 -1.82
N VAL A 45 14.06 7.91 -2.51
CA VAL A 45 12.59 7.89 -2.48
C VAL A 45 12.10 6.46 -2.32
N LEU A 46 11.07 6.25 -1.49
CA LEU A 46 10.39 4.96 -1.39
C LEU A 46 9.00 5.10 -2.03
N VAL A 47 8.71 4.19 -2.95
CA VAL A 47 7.47 4.17 -3.73
C VAL A 47 6.87 2.77 -3.79
N THR A 48 5.54 2.70 -3.95
CA THR A 48 4.77 1.48 -4.19
C THR A 48 4.15 1.54 -5.61
N PRO A 49 4.97 1.38 -6.68
CA PRO A 49 4.60 1.83 -8.02
C PRO A 49 3.62 0.92 -8.76
N ALA A 50 3.50 -0.34 -8.38
CA ALA A 50 2.55 -1.28 -8.99
C ALA A 50 1.12 -1.04 -8.49
N HIS A 51 0.99 -0.77 -7.18
CA HIS A 51 -0.27 -0.56 -6.49
C HIS A 51 -0.02 0.30 -5.25
N GLN A 52 -0.19 1.61 -5.38
CA GLN A 52 0.13 2.57 -4.32
C GLN A 52 -0.70 2.32 -3.06
N CYS A 53 -0.03 2.20 -1.92
CA CYS A 53 -0.70 2.06 -0.64
C CYS A 53 -0.82 3.44 0.03
N PRO A 54 -2.04 3.91 0.36
CA PRO A 54 -3.32 3.18 0.35
C PRO A 54 -4.26 3.55 -0.80
N THR A 55 -3.87 4.40 -1.75
CA THR A 55 -4.79 4.96 -2.76
C THR A 55 -5.19 3.94 -3.83
N GLY A 56 -4.38 2.90 -4.02
CA GLY A 56 -4.61 1.90 -5.05
C GLY A 56 -4.33 2.38 -6.47
N VAL A 57 -3.66 3.50 -6.68
CA VAL A 57 -3.26 3.96 -8.01
C VAL A 57 -1.95 3.29 -8.45
N ALA A 58 -1.75 3.11 -9.75
CA ALA A 58 -0.44 2.71 -10.27
C ALA A 58 0.36 3.94 -10.69
N LEU A 59 1.67 3.88 -10.49
CA LEU A 59 2.57 4.89 -11.04
C LEU A 59 2.53 4.84 -12.58
N SER A 60 2.12 5.94 -13.20
CA SER A 60 1.95 6.00 -14.65
C SER A 60 3.27 5.79 -15.42
N PRO A 61 3.23 5.34 -16.68
CA PRO A 61 4.44 5.16 -17.48
C PRO A 61 5.26 6.45 -17.63
N SER A 62 4.61 7.61 -17.66
CA SER A 62 5.30 8.91 -17.71
C SER A 62 6.02 9.22 -16.39
N ARG A 63 5.35 8.97 -15.25
CA ARG A 63 5.93 9.17 -13.91
C ARG A 63 7.08 8.21 -13.63
N ARG A 64 7.00 6.98 -14.14
CA ARG A 64 8.11 6.00 -14.04
C ARG A 64 9.38 6.52 -14.71
N ARG A 65 9.27 7.04 -15.94
CA ARG A 65 10.41 7.65 -16.63
C ARG A 65 10.94 8.87 -15.88
N GLN A 66 10.05 9.80 -15.50
CA GLN A 66 10.42 10.99 -14.73
C GLN A 66 11.12 10.66 -13.42
N LEU A 67 10.74 9.55 -12.76
CA LEU A 67 11.33 9.11 -11.50
C LEU A 67 12.75 8.55 -11.72
N ILE A 68 12.97 7.81 -12.79
CA ILE A 68 14.34 7.37 -13.19
C ILE A 68 15.20 8.60 -13.54
N ASP A 69 14.68 9.51 -14.38
CA ASP A 69 15.39 10.76 -14.73
C ASP A 69 15.74 11.58 -13.48
N TRP A 70 14.84 11.65 -12.48
CA TRP A 70 15.12 12.30 -11.20
C TRP A 70 16.28 11.61 -10.46
N ALA A 71 16.29 10.29 -10.42
CA ALA A 71 17.36 9.55 -9.75
C ALA A 71 18.71 9.75 -10.42
N ASP A 72 18.74 9.88 -11.76
CA ASP A 72 19.93 10.24 -12.50
C ASP A 72 20.41 11.66 -12.18
N ASP A 73 19.50 12.64 -12.19
CA ASP A 73 19.83 14.06 -11.99
C ASP A 73 20.44 14.34 -10.60
N VAL A 74 20.05 13.59 -9.56
CA VAL A 74 20.50 13.83 -8.17
C VAL A 74 21.47 12.77 -7.64
N ASP A 75 21.90 11.83 -8.50
CA ASP A 75 22.63 10.61 -8.10
C ASP A 75 21.92 9.87 -6.95
N GLY A 76 20.60 9.75 -7.10
CA GLY A 76 19.69 9.24 -6.08
C GLY A 76 19.39 7.75 -6.21
N VAL A 77 18.62 7.24 -5.23
CA VAL A 77 18.18 5.84 -5.15
C VAL A 77 16.66 5.76 -5.02
N ILE A 78 16.06 4.86 -5.78
CA ILE A 78 14.65 4.52 -5.70
C ILE A 78 14.52 3.20 -4.94
N LEU A 79 13.72 3.18 -3.88
CA LEU A 79 13.29 1.98 -3.17
C LEU A 79 11.90 1.62 -3.69
N GLU A 80 11.80 0.54 -4.45
CA GLU A 80 10.55 0.01 -5.00
C GLU A 80 10.01 -1.05 -4.04
N ASP A 81 8.94 -0.72 -3.29
CA ASP A 81 8.26 -1.67 -2.43
C ASP A 81 7.14 -2.36 -3.21
N ASP A 82 7.40 -3.59 -3.61
CA ASP A 82 6.46 -4.44 -4.33
C ASP A 82 5.85 -5.46 -3.36
N TYR A 83 4.76 -5.07 -2.72
CA TYR A 83 4.13 -5.86 -1.67
C TYR A 83 2.94 -6.71 -2.15
N ASP A 84 2.37 -6.46 -3.34
CA ASP A 84 1.18 -7.15 -3.85
C ASP A 84 1.02 -7.17 -5.38
N ALA A 85 2.07 -6.93 -6.17
CA ALA A 85 2.00 -6.89 -7.65
C ALA A 85 1.51 -8.21 -8.27
N GLU A 86 1.70 -9.34 -7.59
CA GLU A 86 1.16 -10.63 -8.03
C GLU A 86 -0.37 -10.65 -8.06
N PHE A 87 -1.04 -9.77 -7.30
CA PHE A 87 -2.50 -9.72 -7.18
C PHE A 87 -3.12 -8.64 -8.07
N ARG A 88 -2.70 -8.56 -9.33
CA ARG A 88 -3.36 -7.73 -10.33
C ARG A 88 -4.45 -8.52 -11.06
N TYR A 89 -5.66 -7.97 -11.10
CA TYR A 89 -6.84 -8.64 -11.67
C TYR A 89 -7.08 -8.26 -13.13
N ASP A 90 -6.51 -7.13 -13.57
CA ASP A 90 -6.59 -6.64 -14.96
C ASP A 90 -5.66 -7.39 -15.93
N ARG A 91 -4.84 -8.31 -15.42
CA ARG A 91 -3.86 -9.11 -16.19
C ARG A 91 -2.86 -8.29 -17.00
N GLN A 92 -2.72 -7.01 -16.70
CA GLN A 92 -1.67 -6.19 -17.30
C GLN A 92 -0.45 -6.19 -16.39
N PRO A 93 0.64 -6.86 -16.75
CA PRO A 93 1.84 -6.83 -15.95
C PRO A 93 2.40 -5.40 -15.96
N VAL A 94 2.66 -4.87 -14.80
CA VAL A 94 3.42 -3.63 -14.64
C VAL A 94 4.86 -4.03 -14.44
N GLY A 95 5.72 -3.67 -15.39
CA GLY A 95 7.15 -3.91 -15.23
C GLY A 95 7.70 -3.21 -13.98
N SER A 96 8.65 -3.83 -13.29
CA SER A 96 9.30 -3.19 -12.15
C SER A 96 10.17 -2.01 -12.60
N LEU A 97 10.35 -1.03 -11.73
CA LEU A 97 11.33 0.04 -11.95
C LEU A 97 12.75 -0.53 -11.95
N GLN A 98 13.00 -1.54 -11.11
CA GLN A 98 14.27 -2.22 -11.03
C GLN A 98 14.68 -2.87 -12.36
N GLY A 99 13.72 -3.41 -13.12
CA GLY A 99 13.99 -3.94 -14.45
C GLY A 99 14.27 -2.85 -15.51
N ILE A 100 13.92 -1.59 -15.24
CA ILE A 100 14.21 -0.44 -16.11
C ILE A 100 15.63 0.08 -15.81
N ASP A 101 15.94 0.25 -14.52
CA ASP A 101 17.25 0.76 -14.08
C ASP A 101 17.76 0.00 -12.85
N PRO A 102 18.49 -1.11 -13.07
CA PRO A 102 19.01 -1.93 -11.99
C PRO A 102 20.15 -1.26 -11.19
N GLU A 103 20.73 -0.18 -11.68
CA GLU A 103 21.81 0.53 -11.00
C GLU A 103 21.33 1.59 -10.02
N ARG A 104 20.05 2.01 -10.12
CA ARG A 104 19.46 3.05 -9.25
C ARG A 104 18.28 2.57 -8.45
N VAL A 105 17.71 1.41 -8.79
CA VAL A 105 16.51 0.89 -8.11
C VAL A 105 16.87 -0.28 -7.22
N VAL A 106 16.41 -0.23 -5.98
CA VAL A 106 16.41 -1.32 -5.01
C VAL A 106 14.99 -1.84 -4.90
N ALA A 107 14.73 -3.03 -5.40
CA ALA A 107 13.43 -3.67 -5.28
C ALA A 107 13.33 -4.48 -3.99
N LEU A 108 12.22 -4.31 -3.30
CA LEU A 108 11.86 -5.00 -2.05
C LEU A 108 10.66 -5.90 -2.34
N GLY A 109 10.76 -7.15 -1.93
CA GLY A 109 9.64 -8.09 -2.06
C GLY A 109 9.51 -9.00 -0.86
N SER A 110 8.33 -9.59 -0.68
CA SER A 110 8.09 -10.54 0.41
C SER A 110 6.97 -11.52 0.08
N VAL A 111 6.97 -12.68 0.76
CA VAL A 111 5.86 -13.64 0.68
C VAL A 111 4.76 -13.38 1.72
N SER A 112 4.81 -12.26 2.43
CA SER A 112 3.87 -11.96 3.52
C SER A 112 2.41 -11.89 3.05
N ASN A 113 2.16 -11.29 1.89
CA ASN A 113 0.82 -11.19 1.31
C ASN A 113 0.48 -12.37 0.39
N THR A 114 1.50 -12.98 -0.22
CA THR A 114 1.31 -14.07 -1.18
C THR A 114 1.12 -15.43 -0.50
N LEU A 115 1.77 -15.67 0.65
CA LEU A 115 1.61 -16.87 1.46
C LEU A 115 1.01 -16.57 2.83
N ALA A 116 1.82 -16.06 3.74
CA ALA A 116 1.38 -15.65 5.07
C ALA A 116 2.42 -14.72 5.73
N PRO A 117 1.97 -13.72 6.53
CA PRO A 117 2.87 -12.84 7.28
C PRO A 117 3.79 -13.59 8.25
N ALA A 118 3.39 -14.78 8.73
CA ALA A 118 4.15 -15.61 9.66
C ALA A 118 5.42 -16.23 9.05
N VAL A 119 5.48 -16.39 7.73
CA VAL A 119 6.64 -16.97 7.04
C VAL A 119 7.87 -16.08 7.16
N ARG A 120 7.73 -14.78 7.24
CA ARG A 120 8.81 -13.79 7.47
C ARG A 120 9.98 -13.87 6.48
N ILE A 121 9.70 -14.26 5.24
CA ILE A 121 10.67 -14.24 4.14
C ILE A 121 10.40 -13.03 3.24
N GLY A 122 11.46 -12.30 2.95
CA GLY A 122 11.49 -11.21 1.97
C GLY A 122 12.87 -11.16 1.33
N TRP A 123 12.98 -10.45 0.25
CA TRP A 123 14.21 -10.28 -0.50
C TRP A 123 14.43 -8.83 -0.89
N VAL A 124 15.69 -8.53 -1.15
CA VAL A 124 16.12 -7.23 -1.67
C VAL A 124 16.92 -7.49 -2.93
N LEU A 125 16.51 -6.92 -4.05
CA LEU A 125 17.25 -6.89 -5.29
C LEU A 125 17.86 -5.50 -5.45
N ALA A 126 19.16 -5.40 -5.25
CA ALA A 126 19.85 -4.12 -5.13
C ALA A 126 21.04 -3.99 -6.10
N PRO A 127 21.38 -2.77 -6.52
CA PRO A 127 22.65 -2.50 -7.21
C PRO A 127 23.85 -3.08 -6.47
N SER A 128 24.80 -3.64 -7.19
CA SER A 128 25.96 -4.36 -6.62
C SER A 128 26.72 -3.54 -5.57
N ARG A 129 26.78 -2.20 -5.74
CA ARG A 129 27.45 -1.29 -4.80
C ARG A 129 26.81 -1.26 -3.41
N PHE A 130 25.53 -1.58 -3.27
CA PHE A 130 24.84 -1.59 -1.97
C PHE A 130 24.83 -2.95 -1.28
N VAL A 131 25.04 -4.04 -2.03
CA VAL A 131 24.92 -5.41 -1.52
C VAL A 131 25.81 -5.67 -0.29
N PRO A 132 27.11 -5.28 -0.25
CA PRO A 132 27.93 -5.53 0.94
C PRO A 132 27.40 -4.84 2.20
N GLY A 133 26.96 -3.58 2.08
CA GLY A 133 26.36 -2.84 3.20
C GLY A 133 25.05 -3.46 3.68
N ILE A 134 24.18 -3.86 2.76
CA ILE A 134 22.90 -4.51 3.09
C ILE A 134 23.13 -5.82 3.84
N ILE A 135 24.11 -6.64 3.41
CA ILE A 135 24.48 -7.90 4.07
C ILE A 135 24.98 -7.62 5.49
N GLN A 136 25.84 -6.63 5.65
CA GLN A 136 26.38 -6.26 6.95
C GLN A 136 25.27 -5.81 7.92
N GLU A 137 24.41 -4.88 7.50
CA GLU A 137 23.30 -4.40 8.33
C GLU A 137 22.30 -5.52 8.65
N LYS A 138 22.00 -6.40 7.69
CA LYS A 138 21.14 -7.54 7.94
C LYS A 138 21.74 -8.52 8.94
N HIS A 139 23.04 -8.74 8.89
CA HIS A 139 23.73 -9.60 9.87
C HIS A 139 23.65 -9.01 11.29
N LEU A 140 23.87 -7.71 11.44
CA LEU A 140 23.74 -6.98 12.70
C LEU A 140 22.31 -6.97 13.24
N ALA A 141 21.31 -6.95 12.35
CA ALA A 141 19.89 -6.97 12.72
C ALA A 141 19.36 -8.36 13.13
N GLY A 142 20.21 -9.38 13.25
CA GLY A 142 19.81 -10.73 13.66
C GLY A 142 19.90 -11.80 12.58
N GLY A 143 20.56 -11.51 11.48
CA GLY A 143 20.83 -12.48 10.41
C GLY A 143 19.72 -12.65 9.39
N GLY A 144 19.72 -13.80 8.72
CA GLY A 144 18.77 -14.13 7.63
C GLY A 144 17.43 -14.69 8.12
N ALA A 145 16.52 -14.93 7.18
CA ALA A 145 15.34 -15.75 7.43
C ALA A 145 15.74 -17.18 7.81
N PRO A 146 14.91 -17.93 8.59
CA PRO A 146 15.22 -19.30 8.96
C PRO A 146 15.47 -20.19 7.74
N GLY A 147 16.54 -21.00 7.77
CA GLY A 147 16.94 -21.83 6.62
C GLY A 147 15.90 -22.84 6.19
N LEU A 148 15.19 -23.46 7.15
CA LEU A 148 14.12 -24.42 6.83
C LEU A 148 12.95 -23.75 6.08
N ASP A 149 12.58 -22.54 6.45
CA ASP A 149 11.50 -21.83 5.77
C ASP A 149 11.92 -21.38 4.35
N GLN A 150 13.20 -21.03 4.15
CA GLN A 150 13.75 -20.74 2.82
C GLN A 150 13.74 -21.98 1.94
N GLU A 151 14.18 -23.14 2.47
CA GLU A 151 14.16 -24.42 1.76
C GLU A 151 12.74 -24.84 1.39
N ALA A 152 11.79 -24.71 2.32
CA ALA A 152 10.38 -25.00 2.08
C ALA A 152 9.80 -24.10 0.97
N LEU A 153 10.15 -22.81 0.95
CA LEU A 153 9.75 -21.89 -0.11
C LEU A 153 10.38 -22.25 -1.45
N ALA A 154 11.67 -22.61 -1.47
CA ALA A 154 12.35 -23.07 -2.68
C ALA A 154 11.65 -24.28 -3.29
N LEU A 155 11.36 -25.32 -2.49
CA LEU A 155 10.61 -26.51 -2.92
C LEU A 155 9.21 -26.17 -3.44
N LEU A 156 8.51 -25.22 -2.83
CA LEU A 156 7.20 -24.72 -3.29
C LEU A 156 7.31 -24.09 -4.69
N ILE A 157 8.34 -23.29 -4.92
CA ILE A 157 8.60 -22.63 -6.21
C ILE A 157 8.99 -23.67 -7.26
N GLU A 158 10.00 -24.49 -7.02
CA GLU A 158 10.53 -25.49 -7.95
C GLU A 158 9.48 -26.53 -8.37
N SER A 159 8.61 -26.96 -7.44
CA SER A 159 7.50 -27.86 -7.74
C SER A 159 6.31 -27.22 -8.46
N GLY A 160 6.34 -25.90 -8.70
CA GLY A 160 5.25 -25.12 -9.29
C GLY A 160 4.00 -25.02 -8.42
N HIS A 161 4.09 -25.40 -7.12
CA HIS A 161 2.97 -25.26 -6.18
C HIS A 161 2.73 -23.80 -5.82
N PHE A 162 3.79 -22.98 -5.75
CA PHE A 162 3.70 -21.56 -5.49
C PHE A 162 2.90 -20.83 -6.57
N ASP A 163 3.20 -21.08 -7.85
CA ASP A 163 2.46 -20.48 -8.97
C ASP A 163 0.98 -20.90 -9.01
N ARG A 164 0.70 -22.16 -8.69
CA ARG A 164 -0.69 -22.62 -8.57
C ARG A 164 -1.42 -21.94 -7.44
N HIS A 165 -0.74 -21.75 -6.32
CA HIS A 165 -1.28 -21.01 -5.17
C HIS A 165 -1.57 -19.56 -5.54
N LEU A 166 -0.63 -18.84 -6.17
CA LEU A 166 -0.82 -17.45 -6.60
C LEU A 166 -2.03 -17.32 -7.55
N ARG A 167 -2.12 -18.16 -8.58
CA ARG A 167 -3.27 -18.14 -9.51
C ARG A 167 -4.60 -18.31 -8.78
N ARG A 168 -4.68 -19.26 -7.84
CA ARG A 168 -5.88 -19.49 -7.02
C ARG A 168 -6.20 -18.29 -6.15
N MET A 169 -5.19 -17.68 -5.52
CA MET A 169 -5.40 -16.52 -4.66
C MET A 169 -5.82 -15.28 -5.45
N CYS A 170 -5.28 -15.07 -6.66
CA CYS A 170 -5.75 -14.02 -7.56
C CYS A 170 -7.25 -14.16 -7.88
N GLU A 171 -7.73 -15.37 -8.14
CA GLU A 171 -9.16 -15.62 -8.38
C GLU A 171 -10.01 -15.34 -7.14
N VAL A 172 -9.55 -15.77 -5.96
CA VAL A 172 -10.24 -15.53 -4.69
C VAL A 172 -10.33 -14.03 -4.38
N TYR A 173 -9.21 -13.30 -4.52
CA TYR A 173 -9.18 -11.86 -4.23
C TYR A 173 -9.97 -11.05 -5.25
N ARG A 174 -9.91 -11.41 -6.53
CA ARG A 174 -10.76 -10.80 -7.56
C ARG A 174 -12.24 -10.96 -7.19
N LYS A 175 -12.68 -12.18 -6.87
CA LYS A 175 -14.07 -12.43 -6.47
C LYS A 175 -14.48 -11.61 -5.24
N ARG A 176 -13.61 -11.52 -4.23
CA ARG A 176 -13.88 -10.68 -3.04
C ARG A 176 -13.97 -9.21 -3.39
N ARG A 177 -13.12 -8.72 -4.31
CA ARG A 177 -13.18 -7.35 -4.81
C ARG A 177 -14.50 -7.06 -5.53
N ASP A 178 -14.96 -8.01 -6.35
CA ASP A 178 -16.23 -7.90 -7.07
C ASP A 178 -17.42 -7.86 -6.07
N VAL A 179 -17.43 -8.72 -5.07
CA VAL A 179 -18.44 -8.72 -3.98
C VAL A 179 -18.41 -7.39 -3.21
N LEU A 180 -17.20 -6.86 -2.90
CA LEU A 180 -17.05 -5.56 -2.25
C LEU A 180 -17.64 -4.45 -3.12
N ALA A 181 -17.30 -4.40 -4.41
CA ALA A 181 -17.77 -3.38 -5.34
C ALA A 181 -19.29 -3.42 -5.53
N GLU A 182 -19.86 -4.63 -5.68
CA GLU A 182 -21.32 -4.84 -5.77
C GLU A 182 -22.04 -4.30 -4.53
N GLU A 183 -21.57 -4.67 -3.33
CA GLU A 183 -22.23 -4.30 -2.09
C GLU A 183 -22.04 -2.80 -1.76
N VAL A 184 -20.88 -2.22 -2.03
CA VAL A 184 -20.65 -0.77 -1.91
C VAL A 184 -21.54 -0.02 -2.89
N GLY A 185 -21.63 -0.48 -4.14
CA GLY A 185 -22.51 0.11 -5.15
C GLY A 185 -23.97 0.12 -4.73
N ALA A 186 -24.44 -0.97 -4.14
CA ALA A 186 -25.82 -1.11 -3.68
C ALA A 186 -26.15 -0.28 -2.42
N THR A 187 -25.18 0.05 -1.58
CA THR A 187 -25.43 0.65 -0.25
C THR A 187 -24.91 2.07 -0.08
N LEU A 188 -23.81 2.41 -0.74
CA LEU A 188 -23.10 3.69 -0.58
C LEU A 188 -22.96 4.48 -1.89
N GLY A 189 -23.03 3.82 -3.04
CA GLY A 189 -22.82 4.39 -4.36
C GLY A 189 -21.58 3.81 -5.06
N ALA A 190 -21.73 3.46 -6.34
CA ALA A 190 -20.71 2.74 -7.10
C ALA A 190 -19.45 3.59 -7.39
N ASP A 191 -19.60 4.89 -7.46
CA ASP A 191 -18.54 5.88 -7.72
C ASP A 191 -17.62 6.12 -6.51
N ARG A 192 -18.00 5.62 -5.33
CA ARG A 192 -17.25 5.84 -4.09
C ARG A 192 -16.06 4.91 -3.90
N LEU A 193 -16.07 3.74 -4.53
CA LEU A 193 -14.96 2.79 -4.44
C LEU A 193 -13.88 3.12 -5.46
N GLN A 194 -12.68 3.43 -4.98
CA GLN A 194 -11.54 3.86 -5.80
C GLN A 194 -10.38 2.86 -5.73
N GLY A 195 -9.40 3.08 -6.62
CA GLY A 195 -8.22 2.26 -6.78
C GLY A 195 -8.38 1.21 -7.88
N LEU A 196 -7.26 0.70 -8.34
CA LEU A 196 -7.22 -0.37 -9.34
C LEU A 196 -7.89 -1.65 -8.81
N ALA A 197 -8.31 -2.49 -9.74
CA ALA A 197 -8.71 -3.86 -9.42
C ALA A 197 -7.46 -4.71 -9.15
N ALA A 198 -6.83 -4.47 -7.99
CA ALA A 198 -5.60 -5.13 -7.55
C ALA A 198 -5.55 -5.27 -6.03
N GLY A 199 -4.63 -6.07 -5.53
CA GLY A 199 -4.29 -6.19 -4.12
C GLY A 199 -5.42 -6.69 -3.22
N CYS A 200 -5.28 -6.37 -1.93
CA CYS A 200 -6.20 -6.83 -0.88
C CYS A 200 -6.91 -5.68 -0.15
N HIS A 201 -6.78 -4.44 -0.65
CA HIS A 201 -7.44 -3.27 -0.09
C HIS A 201 -8.04 -2.39 -1.19
N ALA A 202 -8.92 -1.48 -0.80
CA ALA A 202 -9.54 -0.49 -1.66
C ALA A 202 -9.81 0.79 -0.88
N LEU A 203 -9.90 1.93 -1.57
CA LEU A 203 -10.24 3.20 -0.98
C LEU A 203 -11.73 3.48 -1.18
N LEU A 204 -12.44 3.81 -0.08
CA LEU A 204 -13.84 4.22 -0.10
C LEU A 204 -13.92 5.72 0.21
N ARG A 205 -14.33 6.54 -0.77
CA ARG A 205 -14.57 7.98 -0.55
C ARG A 205 -15.81 8.18 0.32
N LEU A 206 -15.66 9.08 1.29
CA LEU A 206 -16.78 9.53 2.12
C LEU A 206 -17.39 10.83 1.52
N PRO A 207 -18.62 11.21 1.92
CA PRO A 207 -19.11 12.54 1.67
C PRO A 207 -18.15 13.60 2.28
N PRO A 208 -17.97 14.77 1.64
CA PRO A 208 -16.99 15.77 2.09
C PRO A 208 -17.20 16.32 3.50
N ASP A 209 -18.44 16.26 3.98
CA ASP A 209 -18.89 16.73 5.28
C ASP A 209 -18.84 15.66 6.37
N VAL A 210 -18.47 14.42 6.04
CA VAL A 210 -18.42 13.29 6.97
C VAL A 210 -17.01 13.08 7.49
N SER A 211 -16.86 13.11 8.81
CA SER A 211 -15.56 12.87 9.48
C SER A 211 -15.13 11.41 9.41
N GLU A 212 -13.91 11.15 8.95
CA GLU A 212 -13.30 9.80 8.98
C GLU A 212 -13.32 9.20 10.39
N ASP A 213 -12.93 9.98 11.41
CA ASP A 213 -12.86 9.52 12.80
C ASP A 213 -14.24 9.17 13.36
N ALA A 214 -15.27 9.94 12.99
CA ALA A 214 -16.64 9.64 13.37
C ALA A 214 -17.11 8.30 12.76
N VAL A 215 -16.84 8.09 11.46
CA VAL A 215 -17.17 6.82 10.79
C VAL A 215 -16.39 5.65 11.39
N VAL A 216 -15.08 5.80 11.63
CA VAL A 216 -14.25 4.75 12.24
C VAL A 216 -14.76 4.37 13.61
N THR A 217 -15.17 5.36 14.41
CA THR A 217 -15.73 5.13 15.76
C THR A 217 -17.07 4.41 15.69
N SER A 218 -18.00 4.88 14.83
CA SER A 218 -19.29 4.23 14.63
C SER A 218 -19.15 2.82 14.06
N ALA A 219 -18.29 2.62 13.06
CA ALA A 219 -18.00 1.29 12.48
C ALA A 219 -17.50 0.30 13.54
N ARG A 220 -16.62 0.75 14.44
CA ARG A 220 -16.11 -0.08 15.54
C ARG A 220 -17.23 -0.51 16.49
N SER A 221 -18.17 0.35 16.81
CA SER A 221 -19.34 0.00 17.64
C SER A 221 -20.23 -1.05 16.97
N LEU A 222 -20.23 -1.09 15.65
CA LEU A 222 -20.92 -2.09 14.82
C LEU A 222 -20.03 -3.32 14.50
N SER A 223 -18.89 -3.48 15.19
CA SER A 223 -17.92 -4.58 14.97
C SER A 223 -17.35 -4.62 13.56
N VAL A 224 -17.11 -3.46 12.95
CA VAL A 224 -16.42 -3.31 11.66
C VAL A 224 -15.12 -2.56 11.88
N GLY A 225 -14.00 -3.19 11.49
CA GLY A 225 -12.67 -2.57 11.52
C GLY A 225 -12.35 -1.91 10.19
N VAL A 226 -12.14 -0.60 10.19
CA VAL A 226 -11.68 0.19 9.04
C VAL A 226 -10.67 1.22 9.49
N SER A 227 -9.90 1.77 8.55
CA SER A 227 -8.95 2.85 8.83
C SER A 227 -9.30 4.08 8.00
N GLY A 228 -9.26 5.27 8.61
CA GLY A 228 -9.34 6.52 7.86
C GLY A 228 -8.06 6.76 7.04
N LEU A 229 -8.18 7.39 5.88
CA LEU A 229 -7.06 7.77 5.03
C LEU A 229 -6.10 8.73 5.76
N GLY A 230 -6.59 9.56 6.67
CA GLY A 230 -5.78 10.46 7.50
C GLY A 230 -4.68 9.74 8.29
N ARG A 231 -4.86 8.46 8.63
CA ARG A 231 -3.82 7.65 9.29
C ARG A 231 -2.59 7.39 8.41
N TYR A 232 -2.74 7.50 7.10
CA TYR A 232 -1.68 7.30 6.12
C TYR A 232 -1.00 8.62 5.72
N ARG A 233 -1.54 9.77 6.13
CA ARG A 233 -0.97 11.07 5.80
C ARG A 233 0.16 11.44 6.74
N LEU A 234 1.25 11.93 6.17
CA LEU A 234 2.38 12.50 6.91
C LEU A 234 2.14 13.98 7.19
N THR A 235 1.47 14.66 6.27
CA THR A 235 1.08 16.06 6.41
C THR A 235 -0.39 16.18 6.84
N PRO A 236 -0.72 17.11 7.73
CA PRO A 236 -2.11 17.47 8.03
C PRO A 236 -2.69 18.16 6.81
N THR A 237 -3.31 17.46 5.88
CA THR A 237 -3.99 18.06 4.73
C THR A 237 -5.49 17.86 4.84
N THR A 238 -6.23 18.87 4.39
CA THR A 238 -7.68 18.83 4.18
C THR A 238 -7.96 18.24 2.80
N GLY A 239 -7.68 16.94 2.63
CA GLY A 239 -8.12 16.22 1.42
C GLY A 239 -9.50 15.61 1.64
N ASP A 240 -10.13 15.13 0.55
CA ASP A 240 -11.41 14.42 0.62
C ASP A 240 -11.31 13.26 1.61
N PRO A 241 -12.28 13.13 2.53
CA PRO A 241 -12.27 12.06 3.52
C PRO A 241 -12.51 10.71 2.85
N ALA A 242 -11.74 9.70 3.29
CA ALA A 242 -11.84 8.36 2.74
C ALA A 242 -11.47 7.28 3.78
N LEU A 243 -11.90 6.07 3.53
CA LEU A 243 -11.57 4.89 4.33
C LEU A 243 -10.77 3.89 3.52
N VAL A 244 -9.81 3.26 4.17
CA VAL A 244 -9.06 2.12 3.61
C VAL A 244 -9.72 0.84 4.07
N LEU A 245 -10.23 0.06 3.11
CA LEU A 245 -10.97 -1.19 3.33
C LEU A 245 -10.09 -2.38 2.97
N GLY A 246 -9.69 -3.20 3.95
CA GLY A 246 -9.04 -4.47 3.71
C GLY A 246 -10.08 -5.58 3.48
N PHE A 247 -9.93 -6.38 2.42
CA PHE A 247 -10.86 -7.47 2.09
C PHE A 247 -10.18 -8.84 1.92
N GLY A 248 -8.86 -8.89 2.06
CA GLY A 248 -8.07 -10.07 1.73
C GLY A 248 -8.36 -11.32 2.58
N ASN A 249 -8.83 -11.19 3.82
CA ASN A 249 -9.04 -12.29 4.76
C ASN A 249 -10.51 -12.56 5.13
N LEU A 250 -11.46 -11.98 4.38
CA LEU A 250 -12.89 -12.10 4.66
C LEU A 250 -13.58 -13.08 3.71
N THR A 251 -14.63 -13.74 4.18
CA THR A 251 -15.55 -14.49 3.33
C THR A 251 -16.54 -13.56 2.63
N ASP A 252 -17.16 -14.00 1.53
CA ASP A 252 -18.18 -13.22 0.80
C ASP A 252 -19.32 -12.75 1.74
N HIS A 253 -19.75 -13.63 2.64
CA HIS A 253 -20.78 -13.29 3.64
C HIS A 253 -20.32 -12.22 4.65
N GLN A 254 -19.08 -12.33 5.13
CA GLN A 254 -18.51 -11.33 6.03
C GLN A 254 -18.33 -9.98 5.32
N LEU A 255 -17.91 -9.96 4.06
CA LEU A 255 -17.81 -8.75 3.25
C LEU A 255 -19.16 -8.06 3.12
N ARG A 256 -20.20 -8.76 2.64
CA ARG A 256 -21.54 -8.19 2.48
C ARG A 256 -22.06 -7.63 3.81
N ARG A 257 -21.94 -8.39 4.88
CA ARG A 257 -22.37 -7.93 6.21
C ARG A 257 -21.58 -6.74 6.71
N GLY A 258 -20.25 -6.75 6.47
CA GLY A 258 -19.33 -5.66 6.86
C GLY A 258 -19.67 -4.36 6.14
N VAL A 259 -19.89 -4.42 4.83
CA VAL A 259 -20.23 -3.23 4.03
C VAL A 259 -21.58 -2.63 4.44
N ARG A 260 -22.60 -3.45 4.67
CA ARG A 260 -23.91 -2.96 5.16
C ARG A 260 -23.79 -2.23 6.49
N ARG A 261 -23.07 -2.80 7.45
CA ARG A 261 -22.78 -2.14 8.74
C ARG A 261 -21.95 -0.87 8.58
N LEU A 262 -21.00 -0.87 7.64
CA LEU A 262 -20.23 0.32 7.33
C LEU A 262 -21.13 1.42 6.75
N ALA A 263 -22.10 1.06 5.89
CA ALA A 263 -23.06 2.02 5.37
C ALA A 263 -23.95 2.61 6.51
N ASP A 264 -24.33 1.79 7.51
CA ASP A 264 -25.01 2.29 8.71
C ASP A 264 -24.10 3.26 9.48
N ALA A 265 -22.82 2.94 9.65
CA ALA A 265 -21.86 3.78 10.33
C ALA A 265 -21.66 5.13 9.63
N VAL A 266 -21.60 5.13 8.29
CA VAL A 266 -21.51 6.37 7.49
C VAL A 266 -22.75 7.25 7.69
N ARG A 267 -23.95 6.67 7.67
CA ARG A 267 -25.20 7.41 7.92
C ARG A 267 -25.22 8.01 9.32
N GLN A 268 -24.90 7.23 10.35
CA GLN A 268 -24.82 7.72 11.73
C GLN A 268 -23.82 8.85 11.90
N ALA A 269 -22.66 8.75 11.24
CA ALA A 269 -21.64 9.81 11.30
C ALA A 269 -22.10 11.09 10.57
N ALA A 270 -22.87 10.97 9.50
CA ALA A 270 -23.42 12.12 8.76
C ALA A 270 -24.51 12.84 9.54
N GLU A 271 -25.29 12.12 10.38
CA GLU A 271 -26.34 12.68 11.24
C GLU A 271 -25.79 13.34 12.52
N SER A 272 -24.55 13.01 12.89
CA SER A 272 -23.91 13.56 14.08
C SER A 272 -23.27 14.92 13.77
N PRO A 273 -23.53 15.99 14.53
CA PRO A 273 -22.88 17.28 14.30
C PRO A 273 -21.36 17.13 14.40
N PRO A 274 -20.58 17.92 13.62
CA PRO A 274 -19.13 17.87 13.68
C PRO A 274 -18.66 18.12 15.11
N ASN A 275 -17.97 17.17 15.69
CA ASN A 275 -17.40 17.30 17.03
C ASN A 275 -16.33 18.40 17.00
N THR A 276 -16.68 19.61 17.40
CA THR A 276 -15.77 20.75 17.59
C THR A 276 -14.90 20.57 18.84
N GLY A 277 -14.51 19.34 19.15
CA GLY A 277 -13.64 19.02 20.28
C GLY A 277 -12.27 19.62 20.10
N THR A 278 -12.02 20.70 20.83
CA THR A 278 -10.72 21.25 21.18
C THR A 278 -9.73 20.12 21.47
N ARG A 279 -8.64 20.05 20.68
CA ARG A 279 -7.44 19.27 21.08
C ARG A 279 -7.00 19.78 22.46
N PRO A 280 -6.78 18.90 23.46
CA PRO A 280 -6.02 19.31 24.63
C PRO A 280 -4.59 19.63 24.18
N ALA A 281 -4.06 20.70 24.74
CA ALA A 281 -2.74 21.26 24.49
C ALA A 281 -1.60 20.30 24.85
#